data_e3b1d0459790b53f9cdc379e22841a5e
#
_entry.id   e3b1d0459790b53f9cdc379e22841a5e
#
_cell.length_a   1.000
_cell.length_b   1.000
_cell.length_c   1.000
_cell.angle_alpha   90.00
_cell.angle_beta   90.00
_cell.angle_gamma   90.00
#
_symmetry.space_group_name_H-M   'P 1'
#
loop_
_entity.id
_entity.type
_entity.pdbx_description
1 polymer ?
#
loop_
_entity_poly.entity_id
_entity_poly.type
_entity_poly.pdbx_seq_one_letter_code
_entity_poly.pdbx_strand_id
1 'polypeptide(L)'
;LEEDIEGGDHSSNACFEDNLKRKAVLKVKDDCVIAGITMAQKIFHRLDPSLNLNRLCKEGDIMEAGAVAFQVEGKAKSLLASERLVLNCMQRMSGIASMSHQLSQKIKHTKCKILDTRKTTPGFRYPEKWAVTIGGGYNHRMGLFDAIMIKDNHIDFCGGLPQALEKTKAYLTENALEIPVIVEVRNEIEIDQAMGFPWIKRILLDNMSPEILKVNIGKIDGKFETEASGNIGGDNLVPYAETGVDYVSMGALTYAAIPV
;
A
#
# COMPACT_ATOMS: atom_id res chain seq x y z
N LEU A 1 11.71 16.73 -6.69
CA LEU A 1 12.11 17.86 -7.53
C LEU A 1 13.50 18.38 -7.16
N GLU A 2 13.76 18.58 -5.87
CA GLU A 2 15.07 19.01 -5.39
C GLU A 2 16.18 18.00 -5.73
N GLU A 3 15.94 16.69 -5.49
CA GLU A 3 16.84 15.59 -5.84
C GLU A 3 17.24 15.56 -7.34
N ASP A 4 16.34 15.99 -8.24
CA ASP A 4 16.50 15.84 -9.68
C ASP A 4 16.94 17.15 -10.37
N ILE A 5 16.54 18.30 -9.85
CA ILE A 5 16.76 19.60 -10.50
C ILE A 5 17.84 20.41 -9.80
N GLU A 6 17.90 20.38 -8.45
CA GLU A 6 18.84 21.16 -7.62
C GLU A 6 19.10 22.57 -8.17
N GLY A 7 20.25 22.78 -8.83
CA GLY A 7 20.66 24.07 -9.41
C GLY A 7 20.08 24.38 -10.80
N GLY A 8 19.30 23.48 -11.41
CA GLY A 8 18.59 23.69 -12.68
C GLY A 8 18.86 22.63 -13.74
N ASP A 9 17.96 22.55 -14.72
CA ASP A 9 18.09 21.70 -15.92
C ASP A 9 18.98 22.40 -16.95
N HIS A 10 20.28 22.15 -16.91
CA HIS A 10 21.26 22.77 -17.81
C HIS A 10 21.02 22.42 -19.28
N SER A 11 20.52 21.20 -19.59
CA SER A 11 20.22 20.81 -20.97
C SER A 11 19.08 21.62 -21.56
N SER A 12 17.98 21.74 -20.84
CA SER A 12 16.84 22.54 -21.28
C SER A 12 17.20 24.02 -21.32
N ASN A 13 17.99 24.51 -20.38
CA ASN A 13 18.43 25.90 -20.36
C ASN A 13 19.35 26.25 -21.54
N ALA A 14 20.18 25.33 -21.99
CA ALA A 14 21.06 25.51 -23.15
C ALA A 14 20.30 25.43 -24.49
N CYS A 15 19.23 24.62 -24.56
CA CYS A 15 18.57 24.31 -25.84
C CYS A 15 17.30 25.13 -26.12
N PHE A 16 16.64 25.68 -25.09
CA PHE A 16 15.30 26.27 -25.27
C PHE A 16 15.20 27.69 -24.72
N GLU A 17 14.42 28.50 -25.41
CA GLU A 17 13.98 29.79 -24.90
C GLU A 17 12.93 29.64 -23.79
N ASP A 18 12.88 30.57 -22.84
CA ASP A 18 12.03 30.50 -21.64
C ASP A 18 10.53 30.43 -21.95
N ASN A 19 10.09 31.01 -23.05
CA ASN A 19 8.68 31.09 -23.44
C ASN A 19 8.24 30.00 -24.42
N LEU A 20 9.14 29.10 -24.81
CA LEU A 20 8.82 28.02 -25.74
C LEU A 20 7.78 27.09 -25.13
N LYS A 21 6.59 27.01 -25.74
CA LYS A 21 5.52 26.10 -25.32
C LYS A 21 5.51 24.82 -26.15
N ARG A 22 5.20 23.70 -25.52
CA ARG A 22 5.07 22.37 -26.15
C ARG A 22 3.92 21.60 -25.54
N LYS A 23 3.54 20.51 -26.22
CA LYS A 23 2.61 19.48 -25.73
C LYS A 23 3.36 18.18 -25.59
N ALA A 24 3.05 17.43 -24.52
CA ALA A 24 3.50 16.09 -24.30
C ALA A 24 2.29 15.20 -24.00
N VAL A 25 2.43 13.89 -24.27
CA VAL A 25 1.42 12.87 -23.98
C VAL A 25 2.07 11.75 -23.17
N LEU A 26 1.35 11.23 -22.18
CA LEU A 26 1.75 10.00 -21.51
C LEU A 26 1.05 8.83 -22.17
N LYS A 27 1.85 7.94 -22.79
CA LYS A 27 1.41 6.67 -23.34
C LYS A 27 1.78 5.53 -22.42
N VAL A 28 0.84 4.64 -22.20
CA VAL A 28 1.04 3.38 -21.47
C VAL A 28 1.78 2.40 -22.39
N LYS A 29 2.80 1.71 -21.89
CA LYS A 29 3.58 0.76 -22.68
C LYS A 29 3.13 -0.68 -22.52
N ASP A 30 2.63 -1.02 -21.33
CA ASP A 30 2.15 -2.35 -20.98
C ASP A 30 0.73 -2.25 -20.42
N ASP A 31 -0.06 -3.31 -20.55
CA ASP A 31 -1.39 -3.37 -19.92
C ASP A 31 -1.28 -3.20 -18.42
N CYS A 32 -2.02 -2.26 -17.85
CA CYS A 32 -1.92 -1.97 -16.44
C CYS A 32 -3.18 -1.34 -15.84
N VAL A 33 -3.26 -1.33 -14.52
CA VAL A 33 -4.13 -0.43 -13.77
C VAL A 33 -3.38 0.87 -13.57
N ILE A 34 -3.83 1.95 -14.21
CA ILE A 34 -3.15 3.23 -14.15
C ILE A 34 -3.28 3.86 -12.76
N ALA A 35 -2.15 4.32 -12.21
CA ALA A 35 -2.13 5.00 -10.92
C ALA A 35 -1.09 6.14 -10.91
N GLY A 36 -1.38 7.18 -10.14
CA GLY A 36 -0.48 8.33 -9.98
C GLY A 36 -0.77 9.52 -10.89
N ILE A 37 -1.90 9.58 -11.58
CA ILE A 37 -2.30 10.74 -12.40
C ILE A 37 -2.42 12.00 -11.51
N THR A 38 -3.02 11.85 -10.33
CA THR A 38 -3.14 12.94 -9.36
C THR A 38 -1.77 13.35 -8.81
N MET A 39 -0.85 12.40 -8.61
CA MET A 39 0.54 12.69 -8.25
C MET A 39 1.24 13.47 -9.35
N ALA A 40 1.12 13.03 -10.61
CA ALA A 40 1.65 13.74 -11.78
C ALA A 40 1.15 15.21 -11.84
N GLN A 41 -0.15 15.40 -11.67
CA GLN A 41 -0.73 16.74 -11.65
C GLN A 41 -0.14 17.62 -10.54
N LYS A 42 0.07 17.06 -9.33
CA LYS A 42 0.69 17.78 -8.22
C LYS A 42 2.16 18.13 -8.51
N ILE A 43 2.92 17.21 -9.14
CA ILE A 43 4.31 17.45 -9.53
C ILE A 43 4.37 18.59 -10.57
N PHE A 44 3.57 18.51 -11.63
CA PHE A 44 3.49 19.56 -12.63
C PHE A 44 3.15 20.93 -12.02
N HIS A 45 2.09 20.98 -11.23
CA HIS A 45 1.64 22.22 -10.60
C HIS A 45 2.67 22.80 -9.61
N ARG A 46 3.39 21.93 -8.88
CA ARG A 46 4.43 22.35 -7.94
C ARG A 46 5.63 22.98 -8.63
N LEU A 47 5.97 22.47 -9.81
CA LEU A 47 7.09 22.98 -10.60
C LEU A 47 6.70 24.25 -11.38
N ASP A 48 5.57 24.21 -12.07
CA ASP A 48 5.04 25.32 -12.86
C ASP A 48 3.51 25.30 -12.88
N PRO A 49 2.85 26.18 -12.11
CA PRO A 49 1.38 26.25 -12.06
C PRO A 49 0.70 26.56 -13.41
N SER A 50 1.46 27.04 -14.41
CA SER A 50 0.93 27.33 -15.75
C SER A 50 0.78 26.09 -16.64
N LEU A 51 1.32 24.94 -16.22
CA LEU A 51 1.16 23.67 -16.94
C LEU A 51 -0.31 23.21 -16.88
N ASN A 52 -0.88 22.94 -18.06
CA ASN A 52 -2.26 22.46 -18.19
C ASN A 52 -2.28 20.97 -18.50
N LEU A 53 -2.78 20.16 -17.55
CA LEU A 53 -2.93 18.71 -17.69
C LEU A 53 -4.38 18.37 -18.04
N ASN A 54 -4.58 17.75 -19.19
CA ASN A 54 -5.87 17.21 -19.65
C ASN A 54 -5.87 15.69 -19.45
N ARG A 55 -6.65 15.19 -18.48
CA ARG A 55 -6.81 13.76 -18.17
C ARG A 55 -7.69 13.11 -19.21
N LEU A 56 -7.29 11.94 -19.73
CA LEU A 56 -8.05 11.11 -20.66
C LEU A 56 -8.54 9.79 -20.01
N CYS A 57 -8.10 9.52 -18.79
CA CYS A 57 -8.55 8.39 -17.97
C CYS A 57 -8.59 8.80 -16.50
N LYS A 58 -9.06 7.88 -15.64
CA LYS A 58 -9.16 8.05 -14.19
C LYS A 58 -8.16 7.14 -13.46
N GLU A 59 -7.85 7.47 -12.20
CA GLU A 59 -7.13 6.55 -11.32
C GLU A 59 -7.87 5.22 -11.23
N GLY A 60 -7.15 4.12 -11.42
CA GLY A 60 -7.71 2.77 -11.34
C GLY A 60 -8.31 2.22 -12.64
N ASP A 61 -8.35 2.99 -13.73
CA ASP A 61 -8.78 2.48 -15.02
C ASP A 61 -7.77 1.42 -15.51
N ILE A 62 -8.30 0.35 -16.11
CA ILE A 62 -7.48 -0.65 -16.81
C ILE A 62 -7.14 -0.09 -18.18
N MET A 63 -5.86 0.07 -18.44
CA MET A 63 -5.33 0.66 -19.67
C MET A 63 -4.59 -0.40 -20.49
N GLU A 64 -4.84 -0.41 -21.78
CA GLU A 64 -4.11 -1.26 -22.74
C GLU A 64 -2.84 -0.56 -23.25
N ALA A 65 -1.86 -1.34 -23.64
CA ALA A 65 -0.63 -0.85 -24.25
C ALA A 65 -0.92 0.07 -25.45
N GLY A 66 -0.26 1.22 -25.50
CA GLY A 66 -0.47 2.25 -26.52
C GLY A 66 -1.53 3.30 -26.19
N ALA A 67 -2.39 3.08 -25.18
CA ALA A 67 -3.39 4.06 -24.76
C ALA A 67 -2.73 5.31 -24.18
N VAL A 68 -3.42 6.46 -24.29
CA VAL A 68 -2.96 7.75 -23.78
C VAL A 68 -3.67 8.06 -22.46
N ALA A 69 -2.92 8.19 -21.37
CA ALA A 69 -3.49 8.49 -20.05
C ALA A 69 -3.82 9.98 -19.86
N PHE A 70 -2.95 10.86 -20.33
CA PHE A 70 -3.18 12.31 -20.30
C PHE A 70 -2.33 13.05 -21.35
N GLN A 71 -2.69 14.30 -21.57
CA GLN A 71 -1.91 15.28 -22.31
C GLN A 71 -1.54 16.42 -21.36
N VAL A 72 -0.35 16.97 -21.53
CA VAL A 72 0.10 18.14 -20.78
C VAL A 72 0.68 19.18 -21.72
N GLU A 73 0.34 20.45 -21.50
CA GLU A 73 0.77 21.57 -22.33
C GLU A 73 1.34 22.70 -21.46
N GLY A 74 2.42 23.31 -21.90
CA GLY A 74 3.01 24.47 -21.27
C GLY A 74 4.46 24.70 -21.67
N LYS A 75 5.25 25.34 -20.80
CA LYS A 75 6.65 25.65 -21.08
C LYS A 75 7.46 24.37 -21.27
N ALA A 76 8.24 24.28 -22.34
CA ALA A 76 9.05 23.12 -22.69
C ALA A 76 10.03 22.74 -21.56
N LYS A 77 10.69 23.74 -20.95
CA LYS A 77 11.62 23.55 -19.83
C LYS A 77 10.92 22.89 -18.64
N SER A 78 9.73 23.36 -18.28
CA SER A 78 8.96 22.82 -17.16
C SER A 78 8.48 21.38 -17.43
N LEU A 79 8.05 21.09 -18.66
CA LEU A 79 7.66 19.74 -19.07
C LEU A 79 8.81 18.75 -18.92
N LEU A 80 10.00 19.09 -19.45
CA LEU A 80 11.17 18.22 -19.41
C LEU A 80 11.72 18.04 -17.99
N ALA A 81 11.80 19.11 -17.22
CA ALA A 81 12.29 19.04 -15.84
C ALA A 81 11.39 18.21 -14.90
N SER A 82 10.09 18.06 -15.20
CA SER A 82 9.17 17.24 -14.42
C SER A 82 9.01 15.80 -14.92
N GLU A 83 9.38 15.53 -16.17
CA GLU A 83 9.08 14.28 -16.88
C GLU A 83 9.54 13.04 -16.10
N ARG A 84 10.84 13.01 -15.72
CA ARG A 84 11.41 11.82 -15.08
C ARG A 84 10.76 11.49 -13.77
N LEU A 85 10.51 12.48 -12.93
CA LEU A 85 9.86 12.30 -11.63
C LEU A 85 8.41 11.82 -11.80
N VAL A 86 7.66 12.41 -12.75
CA VAL A 86 6.30 11.97 -13.08
C VAL A 86 6.30 10.51 -13.51
N LEU A 87 7.16 10.14 -14.45
CA LEU A 87 7.24 8.77 -14.96
C LEU A 87 7.62 7.78 -13.84
N ASN A 88 8.64 8.07 -13.05
CA ASN A 88 9.07 7.20 -11.95
C ASN A 88 7.94 6.95 -10.94
N CYS A 89 7.23 8.01 -10.55
CA CYS A 89 6.10 7.87 -9.63
C CYS A 89 4.96 7.05 -10.24
N MET A 90 4.56 7.34 -11.47
CA MET A 90 3.43 6.66 -12.10
C MET A 90 3.74 5.20 -12.44
N GLN A 91 4.95 4.92 -12.94
CA GLN A 91 5.38 3.54 -13.21
C GLN A 91 5.35 2.68 -11.94
N ARG A 92 5.90 3.21 -10.84
CA ARG A 92 5.89 2.51 -9.54
C ARG A 92 4.46 2.30 -9.03
N MET A 93 3.66 3.35 -9.01
CA MET A 93 2.27 3.29 -8.52
C MET A 93 1.40 2.38 -9.39
N SER A 94 1.52 2.44 -10.72
CA SER A 94 0.75 1.59 -11.62
C SER A 94 1.14 0.11 -11.48
N GLY A 95 2.42 -0.21 -11.28
CA GLY A 95 2.85 -1.58 -11.00
C GLY A 95 2.23 -2.14 -9.73
N ILE A 96 2.21 -1.35 -8.64
CA ILE A 96 1.58 -1.73 -7.37
C ILE A 96 0.07 -1.87 -7.52
N ALA A 97 -0.59 -0.93 -8.21
CA ALA A 97 -2.03 -0.99 -8.44
C ALA A 97 -2.42 -2.22 -9.29
N SER A 98 -1.65 -2.52 -10.34
CA SER A 98 -1.87 -3.69 -11.19
C SER A 98 -1.72 -5.00 -10.42
N MET A 99 -0.67 -5.14 -9.61
CA MET A 99 -0.48 -6.32 -8.75
C MET A 99 -1.61 -6.46 -7.72
N SER A 100 -1.99 -5.36 -7.07
CA SER A 100 -3.09 -5.35 -6.10
C SER A 100 -4.40 -5.74 -6.74
N HIS A 101 -4.67 -5.25 -7.95
CA HIS A 101 -5.87 -5.60 -8.72
C HIS A 101 -5.90 -7.09 -9.06
N GLN A 102 -4.82 -7.62 -9.65
CA GLN A 102 -4.72 -9.02 -10.02
C GLN A 102 -4.97 -9.96 -8.83
N LEU A 103 -4.36 -9.67 -7.68
CA LEU A 103 -4.52 -10.47 -6.47
C LEU A 103 -5.91 -10.33 -5.87
N SER A 104 -6.48 -9.14 -5.84
CA SER A 104 -7.85 -8.91 -5.37
C SER A 104 -8.87 -9.66 -6.24
N GLN A 105 -8.67 -9.71 -7.56
CA GLN A 105 -9.54 -10.48 -8.46
C GLN A 105 -9.47 -11.99 -8.21
N LYS A 106 -8.30 -12.55 -7.84
CA LYS A 106 -8.16 -13.99 -7.52
C LYS A 106 -9.04 -14.42 -6.35
N ILE A 107 -9.29 -13.55 -5.39
CA ILE A 107 -10.04 -13.86 -4.15
C ILE A 107 -11.40 -13.21 -4.06
N LYS A 108 -11.89 -12.57 -5.13
CA LYS A 108 -13.19 -11.85 -5.13
C LYS A 108 -14.42 -12.69 -4.79
N HIS A 109 -14.29 -14.01 -4.85
CA HIS A 109 -15.33 -14.96 -4.47
C HIS A 109 -15.38 -15.20 -2.94
N THR A 110 -14.44 -14.66 -2.19
CA THR A 110 -14.37 -14.75 -0.72
C THR A 110 -14.66 -13.39 -0.06
N LYS A 111 -14.83 -13.38 1.27
CA LYS A 111 -14.90 -12.13 2.04
C LYS A 111 -13.53 -11.51 2.34
N CYS A 112 -12.46 -12.24 2.09
CA CYS A 112 -11.10 -11.87 2.45
C CYS A 112 -10.63 -10.63 1.70
N LYS A 113 -9.93 -9.74 2.40
CA LYS A 113 -9.33 -8.51 1.86
C LYS A 113 -7.82 -8.58 1.93
N ILE A 114 -7.15 -8.09 0.89
CA ILE A 114 -5.68 -8.01 0.87
C ILE A 114 -5.23 -6.71 1.51
N LEU A 115 -4.29 -6.81 2.45
CA LEU A 115 -3.64 -5.67 3.10
C LEU A 115 -2.20 -5.50 2.62
N ASP A 116 -1.78 -4.26 2.49
CA ASP A 116 -0.35 -3.92 2.41
C ASP A 116 0.35 -4.07 3.76
N THR A 117 1.60 -3.65 3.82
CA THR A 117 2.40 -3.64 5.04
C THR A 117 3.22 -2.35 5.16
N ARG A 118 4.12 -2.26 6.14
CA ARG A 118 5.12 -1.19 6.24
C ARG A 118 6.41 -1.47 5.46
N LYS A 119 6.48 -2.56 4.69
CA LYS A 119 7.62 -2.91 3.82
C LYS A 119 7.56 -2.09 2.54
N THR A 120 7.70 -0.78 2.66
CA THR A 120 7.61 0.22 1.58
C THR A 120 8.95 0.89 1.34
N THR A 121 9.13 1.48 0.16
CA THR A 121 10.29 2.33 -0.15
C THR A 121 10.36 3.51 0.83
N PRO A 122 11.52 3.75 1.49
CA PRO A 122 11.69 4.90 2.37
C PRO A 122 11.32 6.21 1.66
N GLY A 123 10.56 7.08 2.34
CA GLY A 123 10.08 8.34 1.77
C GLY A 123 8.93 8.22 0.76
N PHE A 124 8.61 7.01 0.27
CA PHE A 124 7.55 6.81 -0.75
C PHE A 124 6.36 5.98 -0.26
N ARG A 125 6.22 5.78 1.06
CA ARG A 125 5.15 4.96 1.66
C ARG A 125 3.75 5.40 1.29
N TYR A 126 3.46 6.69 1.36
CA TYR A 126 2.13 7.20 1.07
C TYR A 126 1.69 6.90 -0.38
N PRO A 127 2.49 7.20 -1.43
CA PRO A 127 2.14 6.83 -2.80
C PRO A 127 1.99 5.32 -3.02
N GLU A 128 2.86 4.49 -2.41
CA GLU A 128 2.77 3.03 -2.56
C GLU A 128 1.51 2.46 -1.94
N LYS A 129 1.17 2.89 -0.71
CA LYS A 129 -0.06 2.45 -0.03
C LYS A 129 -1.32 3.00 -0.72
N TRP A 130 -1.26 4.19 -1.26
CA TRP A 130 -2.34 4.74 -2.07
C TRP A 130 -2.54 3.91 -3.35
N ALA A 131 -1.47 3.52 -4.03
CA ALA A 131 -1.54 2.66 -5.21
C ALA A 131 -2.18 1.29 -4.91
N VAL A 132 -1.93 0.71 -3.72
CA VAL A 132 -2.62 -0.52 -3.27
C VAL A 132 -4.13 -0.33 -3.26
N THR A 133 -4.63 0.80 -2.74
CA THR A 133 -6.08 1.07 -2.69
C THR A 133 -6.67 1.34 -4.07
N ILE A 134 -5.93 1.98 -4.97
CA ILE A 134 -6.33 2.17 -6.37
C ILE A 134 -6.53 0.80 -7.05
N GLY A 135 -5.67 -0.18 -6.77
CA GLY A 135 -5.78 -1.54 -7.28
C GLY A 135 -6.84 -2.42 -6.59
N GLY A 136 -7.59 -1.89 -5.60
CA GLY A 136 -8.65 -2.62 -4.91
C GLY A 136 -8.18 -3.39 -3.66
N GLY A 137 -6.93 -3.22 -3.24
CA GLY A 137 -6.45 -3.67 -1.94
C GLY A 137 -6.81 -2.68 -0.81
N TYR A 138 -6.35 -2.98 0.40
CA TYR A 138 -6.59 -2.16 1.60
C TYR A 138 -5.28 -1.84 2.30
N ASN A 139 -5.27 -0.77 3.08
CA ASN A 139 -4.10 -0.39 3.84
C ASN A 139 -4.11 -1.01 5.24
N HIS A 140 -3.02 -1.64 5.62
CA HIS A 140 -2.65 -1.84 7.01
C HIS A 140 -2.19 -0.50 7.62
N ARG A 141 -1.85 -0.46 8.92
CA ARG A 141 -1.37 0.75 9.59
C ARG A 141 -0.34 1.50 8.74
N MET A 142 -0.45 2.82 8.73
CA MET A 142 0.45 3.70 7.97
C MET A 142 1.85 3.76 8.63
N GLY A 143 1.89 3.79 9.95
CA GLY A 143 3.12 3.92 10.71
C GLY A 143 3.09 3.19 12.05
N LEU A 144 3.84 3.69 13.02
CA LEU A 144 3.82 3.21 14.40
C LEU A 144 2.85 4.01 15.27
N PHE A 145 2.22 5.04 14.70
CA PHE A 145 1.42 6.04 15.39
C PHE A 145 -0.09 5.82 15.28
N ASP A 146 -0.56 5.10 14.26
CA ASP A 146 -1.99 4.96 13.94
C ASP A 146 -2.60 3.60 14.34
N ALA A 147 -1.77 2.65 14.78
CA ALA A 147 -2.21 1.40 15.41
C ALA A 147 -1.08 0.76 16.22
N ILE A 148 -1.40 0.15 17.34
CA ILE A 148 -0.48 -0.72 18.08
C ILE A 148 -0.50 -2.11 17.42
N MET A 149 0.69 -2.69 17.23
CA MET A 149 0.84 -4.08 16.83
C MET A 149 1.79 -4.76 17.79
N ILE A 150 1.26 -5.64 18.62
CA ILE A 150 2.03 -6.48 19.54
C ILE A 150 2.54 -7.68 18.76
N LYS A 151 3.84 -7.86 18.74
CA LYS A 151 4.56 -8.90 18.02
C LYS A 151 5.35 -9.79 18.96
N ASP A 152 5.91 -10.87 18.41
CA ASP A 152 6.75 -11.85 19.10
C ASP A 152 7.75 -11.19 20.07
N ASN A 153 8.57 -10.25 19.60
CA ASN A 153 9.55 -9.57 20.43
C ASN A 153 8.91 -8.78 21.60
N HIS A 154 7.73 -8.16 21.39
CA HIS A 154 7.02 -7.46 22.45
C HIS A 154 6.52 -8.44 23.50
N ILE A 155 5.99 -9.59 23.08
CA ILE A 155 5.49 -10.66 23.93
C ILE A 155 6.63 -11.23 24.77
N ASP A 156 7.73 -11.61 24.14
CA ASP A 156 8.86 -12.25 24.77
C ASP A 156 9.57 -11.31 25.76
N PHE A 157 9.77 -10.05 25.39
CA PHE A 157 10.40 -9.05 26.30
C PHE A 157 9.50 -8.60 27.45
N CYS A 158 8.17 -8.71 27.29
CA CYS A 158 7.22 -8.43 28.38
C CYS A 158 7.02 -9.59 29.35
N GLY A 159 7.52 -10.80 29.04
CA GLY A 159 7.33 -12.01 29.84
C GLY A 159 6.04 -12.77 29.55
N GLY A 160 5.43 -12.54 28.37
CA GLY A 160 4.25 -13.22 27.86
C GLY A 160 3.20 -12.30 27.29
N LEU A 161 2.24 -12.90 26.54
CA LEU A 161 1.18 -12.16 25.86
C LEU A 161 0.24 -11.44 26.84
N PRO A 162 -0.26 -12.05 27.94
CA PRO A 162 -1.12 -11.34 28.88
C PRO A 162 -0.44 -10.08 29.45
N GLN A 163 0.82 -10.19 29.87
CA GLN A 163 1.59 -9.09 30.42
C GLN A 163 1.78 -7.96 29.40
N ALA A 164 2.05 -8.30 28.12
CA ALA A 164 2.16 -7.32 27.04
C ALA A 164 0.83 -6.59 26.81
N LEU A 165 -0.29 -7.29 26.84
CA LEU A 165 -1.62 -6.72 26.63
C LEU A 165 -2.07 -5.85 27.80
N GLU A 166 -1.82 -6.27 29.06
CA GLU A 166 -2.12 -5.44 30.25
C GLU A 166 -1.36 -4.13 30.22
N LYS A 167 -0.06 -4.17 29.91
CA LYS A 167 0.75 -2.95 29.74
C LYS A 167 0.26 -2.08 28.60
N THR A 168 -0.14 -2.71 27.49
CA THR A 168 -0.71 -1.99 26.34
C THR A 168 -2.00 -1.27 26.71
N LYS A 169 -2.89 -1.91 27.51
CA LYS A 169 -4.13 -1.31 27.97
C LYS A 169 -3.88 -0.14 28.91
N ALA A 170 -2.95 -0.29 29.85
CA ALA A 170 -2.53 0.78 30.74
C ALA A 170 -2.00 1.99 29.95
N TYR A 171 -1.10 1.75 29.01
CA TYR A 171 -0.53 2.79 28.14
C TYR A 171 -1.60 3.57 27.36
N LEU A 172 -2.58 2.87 26.74
CA LEU A 172 -3.68 3.50 26.02
C LEU A 172 -4.51 4.40 26.94
N THR A 173 -4.78 3.92 28.16
CA THR A 173 -5.57 4.67 29.15
C THR A 173 -4.82 5.90 29.65
N GLU A 174 -3.55 5.76 30.04
CA GLU A 174 -2.71 6.85 30.56
C GLU A 174 -2.49 7.97 29.53
N ASN A 175 -2.43 7.62 28.25
CA ASN A 175 -2.19 8.57 27.15
C ASN A 175 -3.48 9.01 26.43
N ALA A 176 -4.65 8.59 26.88
CA ALA A 176 -5.95 8.87 26.26
C ALA A 176 -5.97 8.56 24.74
N LEU A 177 -5.39 7.41 24.34
CA LEU A 177 -5.28 6.99 22.94
C LEU A 177 -6.41 6.03 22.56
N GLU A 178 -7.10 6.36 21.49
CA GLU A 178 -8.16 5.52 20.89
C GLU A 178 -7.69 4.95 19.53
N ILE A 179 -6.58 4.22 19.52
CA ILE A 179 -6.06 3.58 18.32
C ILE A 179 -6.25 2.05 18.37
N PRO A 180 -6.45 1.37 17.23
CA PRO A 180 -6.67 -0.06 17.21
C PRO A 180 -5.43 -0.84 17.66
N VAL A 181 -5.67 -1.98 18.32
CA VAL A 181 -4.63 -2.91 18.74
C VAL A 181 -4.77 -4.20 17.95
N ILE A 182 -3.68 -4.60 17.31
CA ILE A 182 -3.52 -5.84 16.56
C ILE A 182 -2.50 -6.70 17.31
N VAL A 183 -2.80 -7.98 17.47
CA VAL A 183 -1.93 -8.92 18.18
C VAL A 183 -1.52 -10.02 17.23
N GLU A 184 -0.22 -10.16 17.02
CA GLU A 184 0.39 -11.24 16.27
C GLU A 184 0.57 -12.45 17.20
N VAL A 185 -0.02 -13.60 16.85
CA VAL A 185 0.01 -14.83 17.64
C VAL A 185 0.66 -15.96 16.84
N ARG A 186 1.42 -16.80 17.53
CA ARG A 186 2.24 -17.87 16.95
C ARG A 186 1.64 -19.27 17.08
N ASN A 187 0.70 -19.44 18.03
CA ASN A 187 0.16 -20.75 18.40
C ASN A 187 -1.21 -20.63 19.09
N GLU A 188 -1.85 -21.78 19.34
CA GLU A 188 -3.17 -21.86 19.95
C GLU A 188 -3.24 -21.29 21.37
N ILE A 189 -2.17 -21.42 22.16
CA ILE A 189 -2.12 -20.89 23.54
C ILE A 189 -2.20 -19.36 23.48
N GLU A 190 -1.45 -18.72 22.59
CA GLU A 190 -1.49 -17.27 22.40
C GLU A 190 -2.85 -16.80 21.85
N ILE A 191 -3.52 -17.60 21.00
CA ILE A 191 -4.88 -17.30 20.54
C ILE A 191 -5.84 -17.28 21.72
N ASP A 192 -5.81 -18.30 22.59
CA ASP A 192 -6.68 -18.38 23.78
C ASP A 192 -6.42 -17.22 24.75
N GLN A 193 -5.16 -16.87 24.95
CA GLN A 193 -4.79 -15.72 25.76
C GLN A 193 -5.30 -14.41 25.15
N ALA A 194 -5.12 -14.20 23.83
CA ALA A 194 -5.59 -12.99 23.15
C ALA A 194 -7.11 -12.85 23.22
N MET A 195 -7.85 -13.95 23.09
CA MET A 195 -9.31 -13.97 23.19
C MET A 195 -9.83 -13.56 24.58
N GLY A 196 -9.01 -13.62 25.62
CA GLY A 196 -9.30 -13.08 26.95
C GLY A 196 -9.35 -11.55 27.03
N PHE A 197 -8.95 -10.84 25.97
CA PHE A 197 -8.87 -9.38 25.93
C PHE A 197 -9.82 -8.78 24.86
N PRO A 198 -11.12 -8.61 25.13
CA PRO A 198 -12.15 -8.27 24.14
C PRO A 198 -11.97 -6.87 23.52
N TRP A 199 -11.09 -6.04 24.02
CA TRP A 199 -10.77 -4.73 23.49
C TRP A 199 -9.73 -4.75 22.33
N ILE A 200 -9.14 -5.93 22.02
CA ILE A 200 -8.29 -6.11 20.85
C ILE A 200 -9.15 -6.00 19.59
N LYS A 201 -8.65 -5.29 18.60
CA LYS A 201 -9.35 -5.14 17.31
C LYS A 201 -9.19 -6.36 16.42
N ARG A 202 -7.96 -6.92 16.36
CA ARG A 202 -7.61 -7.98 15.40
C ARG A 202 -6.59 -8.94 15.97
N ILE A 203 -6.76 -10.22 15.65
CA ILE A 203 -5.80 -11.28 15.90
C ILE A 203 -5.14 -11.62 14.56
N LEU A 204 -3.81 -11.45 14.49
CA LEU A 204 -2.99 -11.78 13.34
C LEU A 204 -2.36 -13.16 13.59
N LEU A 205 -2.72 -14.11 12.75
CA LEU A 205 -2.31 -15.52 12.79
C LEU A 205 -1.07 -15.66 11.89
N ASP A 206 0.13 -15.72 12.51
CA ASP A 206 1.39 -15.67 11.78
C ASP A 206 1.91 -17.03 11.40
N ASN A 207 2.33 -17.22 10.14
CA ASN A 207 2.95 -18.41 9.59
C ASN A 207 2.15 -19.72 9.82
N MET A 208 0.83 -19.67 9.88
CA MET A 208 -0.03 -20.86 9.99
C MET A 208 -0.42 -21.38 8.60
N SER A 209 -0.49 -22.72 8.41
CA SER A 209 -1.02 -23.28 7.17
C SER A 209 -2.53 -23.02 7.03
N PRO A 210 -3.11 -23.05 5.80
CA PRO A 210 -4.55 -22.86 5.61
C PRO A 210 -5.41 -23.79 6.46
N GLU A 211 -4.99 -25.04 6.69
CA GLU A 211 -5.72 -26.03 7.50
C GLU A 211 -5.77 -25.60 8.98
N ILE A 212 -4.62 -25.22 9.54
CA ILE A 212 -4.51 -24.73 10.92
C ILE A 212 -5.27 -23.40 11.06
N LEU A 213 -5.14 -22.52 10.08
CA LEU A 213 -5.81 -21.23 10.06
C LEU A 213 -7.34 -21.41 10.11
N LYS A 214 -7.90 -22.32 9.31
CA LYS A 214 -9.34 -22.58 9.27
C LYS A 214 -9.88 -23.07 10.63
N VAL A 215 -9.14 -23.92 11.32
CA VAL A 215 -9.50 -24.40 12.68
C VAL A 215 -9.53 -23.23 13.66
N ASN A 216 -8.49 -22.40 13.65
CA ASN A 216 -8.35 -21.28 14.58
C ASN A 216 -9.37 -20.15 14.30
N ILE A 217 -9.70 -19.90 13.03
CA ILE A 217 -10.78 -18.97 12.66
C ILE A 217 -12.13 -19.46 13.21
N GLY A 218 -12.41 -20.78 13.10
CA GLY A 218 -13.58 -21.38 13.69
C GLY A 218 -13.64 -21.24 15.22
N LYS A 219 -12.49 -21.32 15.90
CA LYS A 219 -12.36 -21.10 17.34
C LYS A 219 -12.59 -19.65 17.75
N ILE A 220 -12.08 -18.69 16.95
CA ILE A 220 -12.27 -17.24 17.18
C ILE A 220 -13.73 -16.86 16.98
N ASP A 221 -14.45 -17.53 16.08
CA ASP A 221 -15.91 -17.46 15.88
C ASP A 221 -16.43 -16.02 15.72
N GLY A 222 -15.74 -15.22 14.91
CA GLY A 222 -16.14 -13.85 14.59
C GLY A 222 -16.09 -12.82 15.73
N LYS A 223 -15.53 -13.19 16.89
CA LYS A 223 -15.38 -12.27 18.05
C LYS A 223 -14.33 -11.20 17.81
N PHE A 224 -13.37 -11.46 16.92
CA PHE A 224 -12.30 -10.56 16.52
C PHE A 224 -12.16 -10.57 15.01
N GLU A 225 -11.66 -9.48 14.44
CA GLU A 225 -11.14 -9.53 13.07
C GLU A 225 -9.93 -10.48 13.02
N THR A 226 -9.82 -11.24 11.94
CA THR A 226 -8.73 -12.19 11.73
C THR A 226 -7.84 -11.78 10.56
N GLU A 227 -6.53 -11.91 10.72
CA GLU A 227 -5.56 -11.62 9.68
C GLU A 227 -4.57 -12.78 9.56
N ALA A 228 -4.28 -13.22 8.33
CA ALA A 228 -3.22 -14.18 8.06
C ALA A 228 -1.98 -13.46 7.51
N SER A 229 -0.81 -13.85 8.00
CA SER A 229 0.48 -13.36 7.52
C SER A 229 1.52 -14.48 7.44
N GLY A 230 2.67 -14.16 6.84
CA GLY A 230 3.79 -15.09 6.72
C GLY A 230 3.80 -15.84 5.38
N ASN A 231 4.77 -15.50 4.52
CA ASN A 231 5.05 -16.19 3.24
C ASN A 231 3.83 -16.38 2.31
N ILE A 232 2.85 -15.48 2.36
CA ILE A 232 1.69 -15.50 1.48
C ILE A 232 2.00 -14.67 0.25
N GLY A 233 1.85 -15.29 -0.93
CA GLY A 233 2.10 -14.70 -2.23
C GLY A 233 0.99 -15.01 -3.22
N GLY A 234 1.15 -14.56 -4.48
CA GLY A 234 0.14 -14.75 -5.52
C GLY A 234 -0.18 -16.21 -5.84
N ASP A 235 0.73 -17.14 -5.54
CA ASP A 235 0.60 -18.57 -5.87
C ASP A 235 -0.18 -19.35 -4.81
N ASN A 236 -0.14 -18.89 -3.55
CA ASN A 236 -0.81 -19.57 -2.43
C ASN A 236 -1.92 -18.73 -1.77
N LEU A 237 -2.25 -17.54 -2.29
CA LEU A 237 -3.24 -16.64 -1.71
C LEU A 237 -4.63 -17.26 -1.56
N VAL A 238 -5.10 -17.97 -2.60
CA VAL A 238 -6.48 -18.48 -2.66
C VAL A 238 -6.79 -19.45 -1.53
N PRO A 239 -5.98 -20.49 -1.24
CA PRO A 239 -6.20 -21.36 -0.08
C PRO A 239 -6.32 -20.62 1.25
N TYR A 240 -5.53 -19.55 1.45
CA TYR A 240 -5.64 -18.73 2.66
C TYR A 240 -6.96 -17.95 2.71
N ALA A 241 -7.34 -17.31 1.60
CA ALA A 241 -8.58 -16.52 1.53
C ALA A 241 -9.83 -17.39 1.74
N GLU A 242 -9.81 -18.67 1.30
CA GLU A 242 -10.92 -19.62 1.45
C GLU A 242 -11.07 -20.17 2.85
N THR A 243 -10.13 -19.94 3.76
CA THR A 243 -10.26 -20.33 5.18
C THR A 243 -11.36 -19.60 5.93
N GLY A 244 -11.83 -18.47 5.38
CA GLY A 244 -12.76 -17.57 6.04
C GLY A 244 -12.07 -16.46 6.85
N VAL A 245 -10.76 -16.25 6.68
CA VAL A 245 -10.02 -15.12 7.25
C VAL A 245 -10.54 -13.79 6.70
N ASP A 246 -10.54 -12.74 7.52
CA ASP A 246 -11.00 -11.43 7.08
C ASP A 246 -9.95 -10.69 6.25
N TYR A 247 -8.66 -10.88 6.58
CA TYR A 247 -7.55 -10.19 5.93
C TYR A 247 -6.36 -11.12 5.68
N VAL A 248 -5.66 -10.85 4.58
CA VAL A 248 -4.32 -11.40 4.31
C VAL A 248 -3.37 -10.25 4.07
N SER A 249 -2.31 -10.13 4.86
CA SER A 249 -1.29 -9.09 4.66
C SER A 249 -0.12 -9.59 3.83
N MET A 250 0.23 -8.80 2.80
CA MET A 250 1.22 -9.16 1.81
C MET A 250 2.21 -8.01 1.59
N GLY A 251 3.44 -8.17 2.08
CA GLY A 251 4.51 -7.21 1.82
C GLY A 251 4.88 -7.10 0.34
N ALA A 252 4.71 -8.20 -0.40
CA ALA A 252 5.00 -8.28 -1.83
C ALA A 252 4.27 -7.21 -2.67
N LEU A 253 3.09 -6.77 -2.24
CA LEU A 253 2.33 -5.69 -2.93
C LEU A 253 3.17 -4.44 -3.17
N THR A 254 4.09 -4.14 -2.27
CA THR A 254 4.92 -2.95 -2.33
C THR A 254 6.36 -3.24 -2.70
N TYR A 255 7.03 -4.24 -2.10
CA TYR A 255 8.45 -4.44 -2.40
C TYR A 255 8.72 -5.29 -3.66
N ALA A 256 7.76 -6.12 -4.12
CA ALA A 256 7.94 -7.02 -5.26
C ALA A 256 7.17 -6.58 -6.53
N ALA A 257 6.36 -5.52 -6.47
CA ALA A 257 5.67 -5.00 -7.65
C ALA A 257 6.66 -4.44 -8.67
N ILE A 258 6.53 -4.91 -9.91
CA ILE A 258 7.36 -4.45 -11.04
C ILE A 258 6.76 -3.14 -11.56
N PRO A 259 7.57 -2.08 -11.75
CA PRO A 259 7.11 -0.86 -12.41
C PRO A 259 6.66 -1.12 -13.85
N VAL A 260 5.62 -0.43 -14.30
CA VAL A 260 5.06 -0.52 -15.67
C VAL A 260 5.80 0.40 -16.64
#